data_a01f0df9a77b1b0e559bd4bd9f9a7365
#
_entry.id   a01f0df9a77b1b0e559bd4bd9f9a7365
#
_cell.length_a   1.000
_cell.length_b   1.000
_cell.length_c   1.000
_cell.angle_alpha   90.00
_cell.angle_beta   90.00
_cell.angle_gamma   90.00
#
_symmetry.space_group_name_H-M   'P 1'
#
loop_
_entity.id
_entity.type
_entity.pdbx_description
1 polymer ?
#
loop_
_entity_poly.entity_id
_entity_poly.type
_entity_poly.pdbx_seq_one_letter_code
_entity_poly.pdbx_strand_id
1 'polypeptide(L)'
;YVLNKETQEITEEVEGTFKQYPIRLAWAVTIHKSQGLTFEHAIIDVQRSFAHGQTYVALSRCKTLEGMVLSTPLSHSSIICDKMVDAFNKDCEEHEPDENTLKTLEYEYVLQIIKELFSIQNVSIAFGKMFRLIDAHFGKRYPKLLGEYKTKAPLLQQLIHVAQNFEIQYSKMLAEANGDVSNPSIQERIHSASAYFSEQLTSFISLCNLSVLTTENKILRPQVKECKQTLDEMLKFKHKILTYESMEDTVFSVPDYMNVKARILLGTMD
;
A
#
# COMPACT_ATOMS: atom_id res chain seq x y z
N TYR A 1 11.39 1.49 -43.38
CA TYR A 1 12.63 2.16 -43.02
C TYR A 1 13.54 2.23 -44.24
N VAL A 2 13.95 3.42 -44.67
CA VAL A 2 14.84 3.64 -45.82
C VAL A 2 16.10 4.35 -45.31
N LEU A 3 17.25 3.90 -45.78
CA LEU A 3 18.52 4.54 -45.49
C LEU A 3 18.66 5.81 -46.35
N ASN A 4 18.68 6.96 -45.75
CA ASN A 4 19.01 8.20 -46.45
C ASN A 4 20.50 8.17 -46.82
N LYS A 5 20.78 8.14 -48.10
CA LYS A 5 22.16 7.97 -48.65
C LYS A 5 23.03 9.22 -48.42
N GLU A 6 22.43 10.39 -48.17
CA GLU A 6 23.15 11.64 -47.95
C GLU A 6 23.50 11.83 -46.45
N THR A 7 22.56 11.53 -45.53
CA THR A 7 22.76 11.69 -44.09
C THR A 7 23.24 10.41 -43.40
N GLN A 8 23.16 9.26 -44.06
CA GLN A 8 23.44 7.94 -43.49
C GLN A 8 22.52 7.57 -42.31
N GLU A 9 21.38 8.24 -42.14
CA GLU A 9 20.39 7.95 -41.11
C GLU A 9 19.26 7.08 -41.67
N ILE A 10 18.70 6.22 -40.80
CA ILE A 10 17.53 5.41 -41.14
C ILE A 10 16.29 6.28 -40.89
N THR A 11 15.54 6.58 -41.92
CA THR A 11 14.29 7.35 -41.85
C THR A 11 13.11 6.44 -42.16
N GLU A 12 11.95 6.76 -41.55
CA GLU A 12 10.70 6.09 -41.90
C GLU A 12 10.08 6.74 -43.16
N GLU A 13 9.89 5.95 -44.20
CA GLU A 13 9.14 6.37 -45.36
C GLU A 13 7.81 5.63 -45.40
N VAL A 14 6.72 6.39 -45.50
CA VAL A 14 5.36 5.83 -45.55
C VAL A 14 5.03 5.46 -46.96
N GLU A 15 5.11 4.16 -47.31
CA GLU A 15 4.78 3.65 -48.62
C GLU A 15 3.28 3.72 -48.96
N GLY A 16 2.44 3.75 -47.96
CA GLY A 16 1.00 3.87 -48.12
C GLY A 16 0.23 3.94 -46.83
N THR A 17 -1.01 4.38 -46.91
CA THR A 17 -1.93 4.45 -45.76
C THR A 17 -3.17 3.63 -46.04
N PHE A 18 -3.58 2.82 -45.07
CA PHE A 18 -4.84 2.07 -45.11
C PHE A 18 -5.82 2.67 -44.11
N LYS A 19 -7.00 3.07 -44.57
CA LYS A 19 -8.08 3.60 -43.72
C LYS A 19 -9.29 2.69 -43.80
N GLN A 20 -9.74 2.18 -42.67
CA GLN A 20 -11.01 1.44 -42.58
C GLN A 20 -11.76 1.82 -41.33
N TYR A 21 -13.07 1.65 -41.35
CA TYR A 21 -13.83 1.71 -40.13
C TYR A 21 -13.47 0.52 -39.23
N PRO A 22 -13.27 0.68 -37.92
CA PRO A 22 -12.89 -0.39 -36.99
C PRO A 22 -14.08 -1.30 -36.65
N ILE A 23 -14.82 -1.72 -37.68
CA ILE A 23 -16.01 -2.57 -37.57
C ILE A 23 -15.61 -4.00 -37.90
N ARG A 24 -15.96 -4.93 -37.02
CA ARG A 24 -15.84 -6.37 -37.24
C ARG A 24 -17.21 -7.01 -37.19
N LEU A 25 -17.49 -7.92 -38.14
CA LEU A 25 -18.69 -8.75 -38.05
C LEU A 25 -18.55 -9.69 -36.84
N ALA A 26 -19.56 -9.70 -35.97
CA ALA A 26 -19.61 -10.55 -34.79
C ALA A 26 -20.93 -11.34 -34.82
N TRP A 27 -20.92 -12.49 -35.50
CA TRP A 27 -22.04 -13.44 -35.52
C TRP A 27 -22.12 -14.23 -34.22
N ALA A 28 -20.98 -14.51 -33.61
CA ALA A 28 -20.83 -15.16 -32.33
C ALA A 28 -19.60 -14.62 -31.61
N VAL A 29 -19.67 -14.55 -30.29
CA VAL A 29 -18.54 -14.20 -29.41
C VAL A 29 -18.21 -15.38 -28.53
N THR A 30 -16.93 -15.58 -28.24
CA THR A 30 -16.55 -16.58 -27.24
C THR A 30 -16.94 -16.10 -25.86
N ILE A 31 -17.15 -17.04 -24.92
CA ILE A 31 -17.50 -16.74 -23.55
C ILE A 31 -16.48 -15.79 -22.90
N HIS A 32 -15.17 -15.98 -23.17
CA HIS A 32 -14.14 -15.09 -22.66
C HIS A 32 -14.29 -13.64 -23.19
N LYS A 33 -14.64 -13.47 -24.47
CA LYS A 33 -14.85 -12.13 -25.04
C LYS A 33 -16.16 -11.49 -24.61
N SER A 34 -17.09 -12.26 -24.07
CA SER A 34 -18.33 -11.75 -23.50
C SER A 34 -18.17 -11.26 -22.04
N GLN A 35 -17.04 -11.45 -21.42
CA GLN A 35 -16.77 -10.92 -20.08
C GLN A 35 -16.89 -9.40 -20.06
N GLY A 36 -17.62 -8.87 -19.09
CA GLY A 36 -17.93 -7.45 -19.00
C GLY A 36 -19.10 -6.99 -19.89
N LEU A 37 -19.62 -7.83 -20.79
CA LEU A 37 -20.82 -7.53 -21.59
C LEU A 37 -22.08 -8.07 -20.90
N THR A 38 -23.23 -7.45 -21.21
CA THR A 38 -24.53 -7.89 -20.74
C THR A 38 -25.49 -7.91 -21.92
N PHE A 39 -26.29 -8.97 -22.05
CA PHE A 39 -27.22 -9.16 -23.15
C PHE A 39 -28.63 -9.26 -22.64
N GLU A 40 -29.58 -8.70 -23.38
CA GLU A 40 -31.01 -8.90 -23.14
C GLU A 40 -31.46 -10.25 -23.65
N HIS A 41 -30.93 -10.66 -24.81
CA HIS A 41 -31.21 -11.95 -25.43
C HIS A 41 -29.86 -12.58 -25.90
N ALA A 42 -29.66 -13.85 -25.57
CA ALA A 42 -28.50 -14.59 -26.04
C ALA A 42 -28.81 -16.07 -26.23
N ILE A 43 -28.26 -16.65 -27.30
CA ILE A 43 -28.24 -18.09 -27.49
C ILE A 43 -26.84 -18.56 -27.00
N ILE A 44 -26.82 -19.42 -25.99
CA ILE A 44 -25.62 -19.85 -25.29
C ILE A 44 -25.34 -21.32 -25.62
N ASP A 45 -24.14 -21.59 -26.11
CA ASP A 45 -23.64 -22.93 -26.33
C ASP A 45 -22.51 -23.23 -25.32
N VAL A 46 -22.76 -24.13 -24.38
CA VAL A 46 -21.83 -24.55 -23.33
C VAL A 46 -21.55 -26.06 -23.39
N GLN A 47 -21.88 -26.72 -24.49
CA GLN A 47 -21.73 -28.18 -24.61
C GLN A 47 -20.28 -28.63 -24.41
N ARG A 48 -19.31 -27.81 -24.79
CA ARG A 48 -17.86 -28.09 -24.70
C ARG A 48 -17.14 -27.06 -23.83
N SER A 49 -17.64 -26.86 -22.61
CA SER A 49 -16.87 -26.07 -21.64
C SER A 49 -15.59 -26.82 -21.28
N PHE A 50 -14.45 -26.13 -21.29
CA PHE A 50 -13.13 -26.69 -21.02
C PHE A 50 -12.41 -25.99 -19.87
N ALA A 51 -12.99 -24.92 -19.34
CA ALA A 51 -12.40 -24.16 -18.23
C ALA A 51 -13.36 -24.06 -17.05
N HIS A 52 -12.79 -24.02 -15.84
CA HIS A 52 -13.54 -23.82 -14.60
C HIS A 52 -14.35 -22.52 -14.66
N GLY A 53 -15.60 -22.56 -14.20
CA GLY A 53 -16.50 -21.41 -14.17
C GLY A 53 -16.98 -20.88 -15.53
N GLN A 54 -16.55 -21.46 -16.66
CA GLN A 54 -16.90 -20.96 -17.99
C GLN A 54 -18.42 -20.95 -18.24
N THR A 55 -19.12 -22.00 -17.83
CA THR A 55 -20.57 -22.11 -17.92
C THR A 55 -21.25 -21.00 -17.10
N TYR A 56 -20.79 -20.74 -15.87
CA TYR A 56 -21.30 -19.65 -15.04
C TYR A 56 -21.13 -18.29 -15.71
N VAL A 57 -19.94 -18.02 -16.26
CA VAL A 57 -19.68 -16.77 -16.99
C VAL A 57 -20.63 -16.61 -18.16
N ALA A 58 -20.91 -17.67 -18.93
CA ALA A 58 -21.82 -17.60 -20.07
C ALA A 58 -23.26 -17.28 -19.61
N LEU A 59 -23.77 -18.02 -18.64
CA LEU A 59 -25.13 -17.85 -18.12
C LEU A 59 -25.33 -16.48 -17.47
N SER A 60 -24.34 -15.99 -16.73
CA SER A 60 -24.40 -14.68 -16.06
C SER A 60 -24.33 -13.49 -17.01
N ARG A 61 -24.18 -13.69 -18.31
CA ARG A 61 -24.21 -12.59 -19.31
C ARG A 61 -25.63 -12.14 -19.67
N CYS A 62 -26.66 -12.95 -19.45
CA CYS A 62 -28.03 -12.54 -19.68
C CYS A 62 -28.64 -11.81 -18.48
N LYS A 63 -29.41 -10.76 -18.75
CA LYS A 63 -30.10 -9.99 -17.70
C LYS A 63 -31.22 -10.81 -17.03
N THR A 64 -31.92 -11.61 -17.80
CA THR A 64 -33.07 -12.39 -17.33
C THR A 64 -33.02 -13.82 -17.87
N LEU A 65 -33.74 -14.72 -17.22
CA LEU A 65 -33.83 -16.10 -17.65
C LEU A 65 -34.61 -16.24 -18.96
N GLU A 66 -35.60 -15.40 -19.16
CA GLU A 66 -36.46 -15.38 -20.36
C GLU A 66 -35.69 -14.97 -21.63
N GLY A 67 -34.65 -14.16 -21.46
CA GLY A 67 -33.77 -13.76 -22.57
C GLY A 67 -32.73 -14.80 -22.97
N MET A 68 -32.65 -15.89 -22.22
CA MET A 68 -31.62 -16.92 -22.39
C MET A 68 -32.18 -18.14 -23.14
N VAL A 69 -31.48 -18.54 -24.20
CA VAL A 69 -31.73 -19.79 -24.90
C VAL A 69 -30.49 -20.65 -24.85
N LEU A 70 -30.58 -21.87 -24.40
CA LEU A 70 -29.51 -22.84 -24.45
C LEU A 70 -29.60 -23.63 -25.77
N SER A 71 -28.55 -23.66 -26.57
CA SER A 71 -28.47 -24.45 -27.79
C SER A 71 -28.53 -25.96 -27.53
N THR A 72 -28.04 -26.36 -26.37
CA THR A 72 -28.06 -27.73 -25.86
C THR A 72 -28.36 -27.74 -24.37
N PRO A 73 -29.03 -28.78 -23.84
CA PRO A 73 -29.24 -28.90 -22.40
C PRO A 73 -27.93 -28.93 -21.63
N LEU A 74 -27.93 -28.30 -20.45
CA LEU A 74 -26.79 -28.37 -19.53
C LEU A 74 -26.64 -29.81 -19.00
N SER A 75 -25.42 -30.31 -19.05
CA SER A 75 -25.05 -31.57 -18.43
C SER A 75 -24.11 -31.33 -17.24
N HIS A 76 -24.00 -32.28 -16.34
CA HIS A 76 -23.02 -32.19 -15.26
C HIS A 76 -21.58 -32.03 -15.77
N SER A 77 -21.26 -32.59 -16.94
CA SER A 77 -19.94 -32.40 -17.58
C SER A 77 -19.68 -31.02 -18.12
N SER A 78 -20.72 -30.20 -18.28
CA SER A 78 -20.58 -28.78 -18.69
C SER A 78 -20.28 -27.88 -17.50
N ILE A 79 -20.43 -28.37 -16.26
CA ILE A 79 -20.18 -27.60 -15.04
C ILE A 79 -18.84 -28.06 -14.47
N ILE A 80 -17.80 -27.32 -14.77
CA ILE A 80 -16.46 -27.60 -14.28
C ILE A 80 -16.17 -26.67 -13.12
N CYS A 81 -16.08 -27.20 -11.90
CA CYS A 81 -15.70 -26.48 -10.69
C CYS A 81 -14.23 -26.74 -10.34
N ASP A 82 -13.58 -25.75 -9.77
CA ASP A 82 -12.23 -25.90 -9.22
C ASP A 82 -12.34 -26.48 -7.81
N LYS A 83 -11.79 -27.69 -7.64
CA LYS A 83 -11.82 -28.39 -6.33
C LYS A 83 -11.12 -27.60 -5.22
N MET A 84 -10.11 -26.78 -5.55
CA MET A 84 -9.43 -25.96 -4.55
C MET A 84 -10.32 -24.81 -4.09
N VAL A 85 -11.07 -24.18 -5.04
CA VAL A 85 -12.04 -23.14 -4.71
C VAL A 85 -13.21 -23.70 -3.91
N ASP A 86 -13.72 -24.88 -4.29
CA ASP A 86 -14.80 -25.53 -3.55
C ASP A 86 -14.36 -25.91 -2.12
N ALA A 87 -13.13 -26.44 -1.98
CA ALA A 87 -12.57 -26.75 -0.66
C ALA A 87 -12.36 -25.49 0.19
N PHE A 88 -11.88 -24.40 -0.42
CA PHE A 88 -11.72 -23.12 0.27
C PHE A 88 -13.08 -22.53 0.71
N ASN A 89 -14.08 -22.54 -0.18
CA ASN A 89 -15.42 -22.02 0.16
C ASN A 89 -16.03 -22.83 1.32
N LYS A 90 -15.89 -24.15 1.27
CA LYS A 90 -16.38 -25.03 2.34
C LYS A 90 -15.64 -24.77 3.66
N ASP A 91 -14.32 -24.60 3.62
CA ASP A 91 -13.52 -24.23 4.80
C ASP A 91 -13.97 -22.87 5.37
N CYS A 92 -14.24 -21.88 4.51
CA CYS A 92 -14.77 -20.60 4.93
C CYS A 92 -16.16 -20.70 5.58
N GLU A 93 -17.06 -21.55 5.04
CA GLU A 93 -18.39 -21.79 5.63
C GLU A 93 -18.30 -22.52 6.98
N GLU A 94 -17.40 -23.50 7.08
CA GLU A 94 -17.19 -24.27 8.31
C GLU A 94 -16.47 -23.47 9.40
N HIS A 95 -15.66 -22.48 9.03
CA HIS A 95 -14.85 -21.62 9.91
C HIS A 95 -15.27 -20.15 9.85
N GLU A 96 -16.55 -19.89 9.60
CA GLU A 96 -17.07 -18.53 9.66
C GLU A 96 -16.77 -17.90 11.04
N PRO A 97 -16.09 -16.72 11.09
CA PRO A 97 -15.71 -16.13 12.36
C PRO A 97 -16.96 -15.76 13.17
N ASP A 98 -17.01 -16.26 14.40
CA ASP A 98 -18.04 -15.88 15.34
C ASP A 98 -17.84 -14.44 15.83
N GLU A 99 -18.85 -13.92 16.54
CA GLU A 99 -18.85 -12.54 17.05
C GLU A 99 -17.66 -12.26 18.02
N ASN A 100 -17.22 -13.27 18.76
CA ASN A 100 -16.07 -13.14 19.66
C ASN A 100 -14.76 -13.06 18.88
N THR A 101 -14.62 -13.86 17.83
CA THR A 101 -13.48 -13.82 16.92
C THR A 101 -13.39 -12.46 16.23
N LEU A 102 -14.52 -11.91 15.76
CA LEU A 102 -14.56 -10.57 15.16
C LEU A 102 -14.11 -9.49 16.14
N LYS A 103 -14.61 -9.50 17.39
CA LYS A 103 -14.18 -8.55 18.43
C LYS A 103 -12.70 -8.68 18.76
N THR A 104 -12.16 -9.90 18.74
CA THR A 104 -10.73 -10.13 18.96
C THR A 104 -9.90 -9.55 17.82
N LEU A 105 -10.31 -9.78 16.57
CA LEU A 105 -9.64 -9.23 15.41
C LEU A 105 -9.72 -7.70 15.36
N GLU A 106 -10.85 -7.11 15.71
CA GLU A 106 -10.99 -5.66 15.84
C GLU A 106 -10.03 -5.09 16.87
N TYR A 107 -9.95 -5.72 18.05
CA TYR A 107 -9.02 -5.35 19.09
C TYR A 107 -7.56 -5.44 18.63
N GLU A 108 -7.16 -6.55 18.03
CA GLU A 108 -5.82 -6.75 17.50
C GLU A 108 -5.48 -5.73 16.39
N TYR A 109 -6.46 -5.40 15.53
CA TYR A 109 -6.29 -4.39 14.50
C TYR A 109 -6.07 -3.01 15.08
N VAL A 110 -6.84 -2.59 16.07
CA VAL A 110 -6.65 -1.32 16.78
C VAL A 110 -5.26 -1.25 17.40
N LEU A 111 -4.83 -2.30 18.09
CA LEU A 111 -3.48 -2.41 18.64
C LEU A 111 -2.40 -2.25 17.57
N GLN A 112 -2.56 -2.91 16.45
CA GLN A 112 -1.62 -2.84 15.33
C GLN A 112 -1.53 -1.41 14.76
N ILE A 113 -2.65 -0.71 14.64
CA ILE A 113 -2.68 0.67 14.14
C ILE A 113 -1.99 1.62 15.12
N ILE A 114 -2.23 1.51 16.42
CA ILE A 114 -1.55 2.34 17.42
C ILE A 114 -0.04 2.04 17.44
N LYS A 115 0.33 0.77 17.31
CA LYS A 115 1.74 0.36 17.18
C LYS A 115 2.38 0.95 15.92
N GLU A 116 1.69 0.95 14.80
CA GLU A 116 2.15 1.60 13.57
C GLU A 116 2.33 3.11 13.78
N LEU A 117 1.38 3.78 14.45
CA LEU A 117 1.46 5.22 14.74
C LEU A 117 2.75 5.57 15.51
N PHE A 118 3.13 4.81 16.52
CA PHE A 118 4.29 5.10 17.37
C PHE A 118 5.58 4.39 16.96
N SER A 119 5.54 3.46 16.00
CA SER A 119 6.75 2.81 15.50
C SER A 119 7.62 3.79 14.71
N ILE A 120 8.87 3.96 15.13
CA ILE A 120 9.92 4.74 14.45
C ILE A 120 10.99 3.84 13.83
N GLN A 121 10.70 2.54 13.68
CA GLN A 121 11.66 1.57 13.17
C GLN A 121 12.11 1.90 11.74
N ASN A 122 11.20 2.30 10.85
CA ASN A 122 11.52 2.69 9.48
C ASN A 122 12.42 3.93 9.42
N VAL A 123 12.18 4.91 10.31
CA VAL A 123 13.04 6.08 10.48
C VAL A 123 14.45 5.65 10.93
N SER A 124 14.53 4.72 11.87
CA SER A 124 15.80 4.19 12.38
C SER A 124 16.61 3.47 11.29
N ILE A 125 15.95 2.66 10.47
CA ILE A 125 16.59 1.97 9.34
C ILE A 125 17.13 2.99 8.33
N ALA A 126 16.35 3.99 7.96
CA ALA A 126 16.74 5.03 7.01
C ALA A 126 17.89 5.89 7.58
N PHE A 127 17.80 6.29 8.85
CA PHE A 127 18.84 7.00 9.55
C PHE A 127 20.15 6.19 9.58
N GLY A 128 20.08 4.90 9.93
CA GLY A 128 21.24 4.02 9.95
C GLY A 128 21.90 3.83 8.59
N LYS A 129 21.14 3.79 7.50
CA LYS A 129 21.67 3.78 6.13
C LYS A 129 22.44 5.06 5.83
N MET A 130 21.85 6.22 6.11
CA MET A 130 22.48 7.52 5.89
C MET A 130 23.74 7.68 6.75
N PHE A 131 23.67 7.29 8.01
CA PHE A 131 24.81 7.36 8.94
C PHE A 131 26.00 6.51 8.44
N ARG A 132 25.78 5.25 8.06
CA ARG A 132 26.82 4.39 7.50
C ARG A 132 27.45 4.96 6.23
N LEU A 133 26.64 5.55 5.36
CA LEU A 133 27.12 6.19 4.13
C LEU A 133 28.04 7.38 4.45
N ILE A 134 27.64 8.22 5.42
CA ILE A 134 28.45 9.37 5.87
C ILE A 134 29.75 8.90 6.50
N ASP A 135 29.70 7.92 7.39
CA ASP A 135 30.88 7.41 8.09
C ASP A 135 31.90 6.80 7.11
N ALA A 136 31.44 5.99 6.16
CA ALA A 136 32.29 5.30 5.20
C ALA A 136 32.95 6.22 4.16
N HIS A 137 32.22 7.24 3.68
CA HIS A 137 32.66 7.98 2.49
C HIS A 137 32.86 9.48 2.71
N PHE A 138 32.25 10.05 3.74
CA PHE A 138 32.18 11.50 3.93
C PHE A 138 32.75 11.98 5.27
N GLY A 139 33.09 11.08 6.21
CA GLY A 139 33.50 11.42 7.56
C GLY A 139 34.71 12.34 7.62
N LYS A 140 35.72 12.17 6.74
CA LYS A 140 36.89 13.05 6.64
C LYS A 140 36.56 14.45 6.12
N ARG A 141 35.59 14.55 5.17
CA ARG A 141 35.23 15.81 4.54
C ARG A 141 34.19 16.59 5.35
N TYR A 142 33.32 15.88 6.08
CA TYR A 142 32.24 16.45 6.88
C TYR A 142 32.27 15.96 8.34
N PRO A 143 33.36 16.22 9.09
CA PRO A 143 33.54 15.66 10.45
C PRO A 143 32.48 16.18 11.43
N LYS A 144 32.04 17.43 11.28
CA LYS A 144 30.96 18.00 12.12
C LYS A 144 29.65 17.28 11.91
N LEU A 145 29.26 17.04 10.65
CA LEU A 145 28.02 16.31 10.31
C LEU A 145 28.09 14.86 10.86
N LEU A 146 29.20 14.19 10.69
CA LEU A 146 29.40 12.85 11.27
C LEU A 146 29.25 12.87 12.79
N GLY A 147 29.80 13.88 13.45
CA GLY A 147 29.64 14.11 14.90
C GLY A 147 28.18 14.22 15.32
N GLU A 148 27.39 15.00 14.59
CA GLU A 148 25.93 15.13 14.82
C GLU A 148 25.20 13.79 14.69
N TYR A 149 25.49 13.01 13.65
CA TYR A 149 24.90 11.67 13.49
C TYR A 149 25.30 10.72 14.64
N LYS A 150 26.57 10.75 15.09
CA LYS A 150 27.03 9.97 16.25
C LYS A 150 26.30 10.36 17.53
N THR A 151 26.04 11.63 17.74
CA THR A 151 25.29 12.14 18.91
C THR A 151 23.82 11.77 18.86
N LYS A 152 23.22 11.79 17.66
CA LYS A 152 21.78 11.50 17.49
C LYS A 152 21.45 10.01 17.47
N ALA A 153 22.39 9.14 17.09
CA ALA A 153 22.14 7.70 17.03
C ALA A 153 21.66 7.09 18.37
N PRO A 154 22.28 7.36 19.53
CA PRO A 154 21.79 6.86 20.82
C PRO A 154 20.43 7.45 21.21
N LEU A 155 20.16 8.71 20.87
CA LEU A 155 18.85 9.33 21.12
C LEU A 155 17.73 8.63 20.34
N LEU A 156 18.01 8.23 19.10
CA LEU A 156 17.05 7.46 18.29
C LEU A 156 16.79 6.08 18.91
N GLN A 157 17.80 5.42 19.46
CA GLN A 157 17.63 4.16 20.19
C GLN A 157 16.79 4.34 21.46
N GLN A 158 17.00 5.43 22.18
CA GLN A 158 16.16 5.77 23.34
C GLN A 158 14.70 5.97 22.95
N LEU A 159 14.43 6.67 21.83
CA LEU A 159 13.07 6.84 21.32
C LEU A 159 12.41 5.51 20.96
N ILE A 160 13.15 4.57 20.34
CA ILE A 160 12.64 3.23 20.06
C ILE A 160 12.27 2.51 21.36
N HIS A 161 13.11 2.59 22.38
CA HIS A 161 12.84 1.98 23.67
C HIS A 161 11.61 2.61 24.37
N VAL A 162 11.46 3.94 24.29
CA VAL A 162 10.27 4.63 24.78
C VAL A 162 9.02 4.16 24.04
N ALA A 163 9.08 4.00 22.71
CA ALA A 163 7.95 3.49 21.93
C ALA A 163 7.56 2.06 22.33
N GLN A 164 8.55 1.18 22.58
CA GLN A 164 8.31 -0.18 23.06
C GLN A 164 7.67 -0.21 24.46
N ASN A 165 8.16 0.61 25.39
CA ASN A 165 7.55 0.72 26.71
C ASN A 165 6.14 1.28 26.64
N PHE A 166 5.91 2.23 25.73
CA PHE A 166 4.58 2.78 25.51
C PHE A 166 3.64 1.73 24.92
N GLU A 167 4.13 0.84 24.02
CA GLU A 167 3.35 -0.29 23.50
C GLU A 167 2.78 -1.16 24.63
N ILE A 168 3.58 -1.46 25.64
CA ILE A 168 3.13 -2.23 26.81
C ILE A 168 2.03 -1.49 27.57
N GLN A 169 2.18 -0.17 27.73
CA GLN A 169 1.21 0.65 28.48
C GLN A 169 -0.15 0.72 27.78
N TYR A 170 -0.16 1.12 26.50
CA TYR A 170 -1.44 1.27 25.80
C TYR A 170 -2.13 -0.07 25.55
N SER A 171 -1.37 -1.15 25.33
CA SER A 171 -1.94 -2.49 25.23
C SER A 171 -2.69 -2.89 26.48
N LYS A 172 -2.13 -2.58 27.67
CA LYS A 172 -2.80 -2.82 28.95
C LYS A 172 -4.05 -1.95 29.11
N MET A 173 -3.93 -0.65 28.84
CA MET A 173 -5.05 0.29 28.93
C MET A 173 -6.20 -0.10 27.99
N LEU A 174 -5.89 -0.52 26.78
CA LEU A 174 -6.89 -0.96 25.80
C LEU A 174 -7.55 -2.27 26.21
N ALA A 175 -6.79 -3.20 26.82
CA ALA A 175 -7.36 -4.43 27.38
C ALA A 175 -8.33 -4.14 28.54
N GLU A 176 -7.96 -3.22 29.45
CA GLU A 176 -8.81 -2.79 30.57
C GLU A 176 -10.08 -2.06 30.09
N ALA A 177 -10.01 -1.40 28.91
CA ALA A 177 -11.15 -0.72 28.27
C ALA A 177 -11.93 -1.65 27.29
N ASN A 178 -11.69 -2.96 27.30
CA ASN A 178 -12.33 -3.93 26.40
C ASN A 178 -12.22 -3.56 24.89
N GLY A 179 -11.11 -2.97 24.49
CA GLY A 179 -10.87 -2.56 23.11
C GLY A 179 -11.45 -1.20 22.72
N ASP A 180 -12.13 -0.52 23.65
CA ASP A 180 -12.70 0.81 23.37
C ASP A 180 -11.61 1.88 23.33
N VAL A 181 -11.20 2.23 22.12
CA VAL A 181 -10.21 3.29 21.87
C VAL A 181 -10.76 4.68 22.17
N SER A 182 -12.09 4.85 22.24
CA SER A 182 -12.72 6.15 22.54
C SER A 182 -12.63 6.53 24.04
N ASN A 183 -12.12 5.62 24.86
CA ASN A 183 -11.90 5.88 26.29
C ASN A 183 -11.02 7.14 26.49
N PRO A 184 -11.48 8.14 27.27
CA PRO A 184 -10.78 9.40 27.44
C PRO A 184 -9.32 9.28 27.91
N SER A 185 -9.03 8.33 28.79
CA SER A 185 -7.66 8.09 29.27
C SER A 185 -6.73 7.56 28.17
N ILE A 186 -7.26 6.75 27.24
CA ILE A 186 -6.51 6.26 26.08
C ILE A 186 -6.28 7.40 25.11
N GLN A 187 -7.30 8.20 24.81
CA GLN A 187 -7.21 9.37 23.94
C GLN A 187 -6.17 10.38 24.45
N GLU A 188 -6.25 10.76 25.73
CA GLU A 188 -5.26 11.65 26.35
C GLU A 188 -3.83 11.09 26.24
N ARG A 189 -3.69 9.77 26.41
CA ARG A 189 -2.39 9.12 26.32
C ARG A 189 -1.83 9.08 24.91
N ILE A 190 -2.67 8.82 23.91
CA ILE A 190 -2.30 8.87 22.49
C ILE A 190 -1.89 10.30 22.13
N HIS A 191 -2.68 11.29 22.48
CA HIS A 191 -2.40 12.71 22.24
C HIS A 191 -1.05 13.14 22.85
N SER A 192 -0.85 12.88 24.15
CA SER A 192 0.38 13.25 24.86
C SER A 192 1.62 12.55 24.28
N ALA A 193 1.50 11.28 23.92
CA ALA A 193 2.58 10.54 23.27
C ALA A 193 2.87 11.08 21.85
N SER A 194 1.84 11.41 21.10
CA SER A 194 1.98 11.98 19.75
C SER A 194 2.73 13.32 19.78
N ALA A 195 2.40 14.19 20.73
CA ALA A 195 3.11 15.45 20.97
C ALA A 195 4.59 15.22 21.31
N TYR A 196 4.87 14.30 22.25
CA TYR A 196 6.24 13.96 22.63
C TYR A 196 7.08 13.45 21.45
N PHE A 197 6.58 12.45 20.71
CA PHE A 197 7.31 11.88 19.61
C PHE A 197 7.48 12.87 18.44
N SER A 198 6.47 13.69 18.16
CA SER A 198 6.55 14.74 17.14
C SER A 198 7.66 15.76 17.45
N GLU A 199 7.71 16.25 18.71
CA GLU A 199 8.75 17.16 19.16
C GLU A 199 10.15 16.58 19.03
N GLN A 200 10.34 15.32 19.48
CA GLN A 200 11.63 14.65 19.40
C GLN A 200 12.11 14.48 17.95
N LEU A 201 11.21 14.17 17.01
CA LEU A 201 11.55 14.01 15.59
C LEU A 201 11.99 15.29 14.91
N THR A 202 11.58 16.47 15.38
CA THR A 202 11.98 17.76 14.82
C THR A 202 13.51 17.93 14.75
N SER A 203 14.22 17.46 15.76
CA SER A 203 15.67 17.50 15.79
C SER A 203 16.35 16.63 14.74
N PHE A 204 15.72 15.52 14.34
CA PHE A 204 16.20 14.64 13.27
C PHE A 204 15.88 15.21 11.89
N ILE A 205 14.73 15.86 11.73
CA ILE A 205 14.39 16.60 10.50
C ILE A 205 15.40 17.71 10.25
N SER A 206 15.75 18.49 11.29
CA SER A 206 16.77 19.53 11.22
C SER A 206 18.13 18.98 10.78
N LEU A 207 18.57 17.84 11.35
CA LEU A 207 19.80 17.17 10.94
C LEU A 207 19.75 16.68 9.49
N CYS A 208 18.62 16.09 9.06
CA CYS A 208 18.41 15.66 7.68
C CYS A 208 18.52 16.83 6.69
N ASN A 209 17.94 17.99 7.01
CA ASN A 209 18.03 19.21 6.20
C ASN A 209 19.46 19.72 6.09
N LEU A 210 20.23 19.68 7.17
CA LEU A 210 21.66 20.05 7.19
C LEU A 210 22.55 19.06 6.44
N SER A 211 22.08 17.86 6.14
CA SER A 211 22.82 16.79 5.45
C SER A 211 22.95 17.07 3.94
N VAL A 212 23.66 18.14 3.60
CA VAL A 212 23.98 18.51 2.21
C VAL A 212 25.34 17.95 1.86
N LEU A 213 25.36 16.79 1.18
CA LEU A 213 26.57 16.09 0.77
C LEU A 213 26.82 16.28 -0.73
N THR A 214 28.03 16.65 -1.10
CA THR A 214 28.44 16.78 -2.49
C THR A 214 29.54 15.80 -2.84
N THR A 215 29.42 15.10 -3.96
CA THR A 215 30.42 14.17 -4.46
C THR A 215 30.44 14.17 -5.99
N GLU A 216 31.60 14.03 -6.57
CA GLU A 216 31.78 13.82 -8.01
C GLU A 216 31.78 12.33 -8.40
N ASN A 217 31.81 11.45 -7.41
CA ASN A 217 31.72 10.02 -7.65
C ASN A 217 30.33 9.66 -8.20
N LYS A 218 30.33 9.21 -9.46
CA LYS A 218 29.09 8.88 -10.20
C LYS A 218 28.28 7.75 -9.55
N ILE A 219 28.92 6.86 -8.78
CA ILE A 219 28.26 5.74 -8.09
C ILE A 219 27.66 6.21 -6.76
N LEU A 220 28.41 7.02 -6.00
CA LEU A 220 27.95 7.49 -4.69
C LEU A 220 26.86 8.58 -4.78
N ARG A 221 26.87 9.40 -5.82
CA ARG A 221 25.93 10.51 -5.97
C ARG A 221 24.46 10.07 -5.93
N PRO A 222 24.03 9.06 -6.69
CA PRO A 222 22.64 8.56 -6.60
C PRO A 222 22.32 7.94 -5.24
N GLN A 223 23.28 7.19 -4.63
CA GLN A 223 23.08 6.60 -3.30
C GLN A 223 22.87 7.64 -2.21
N VAL A 224 23.64 8.73 -2.22
CA VAL A 224 23.48 9.86 -1.28
C VAL A 224 22.10 10.48 -1.45
N LYS A 225 21.69 10.73 -2.71
CA LYS A 225 20.38 11.31 -3.01
C LYS A 225 19.24 10.42 -2.51
N GLU A 226 19.30 9.14 -2.81
CA GLU A 226 18.29 8.15 -2.40
C GLU A 226 18.22 8.02 -0.88
N CYS A 227 19.36 7.83 -0.20
CA CYS A 227 19.39 7.70 1.26
C CYS A 227 18.84 8.96 1.95
N LYS A 228 19.20 10.16 1.46
CA LYS A 228 18.70 11.41 2.02
C LYS A 228 17.19 11.55 1.78
N GLN A 229 16.73 11.29 0.56
CA GLN A 229 15.32 11.37 0.21
C GLN A 229 14.49 10.40 1.04
N THR A 230 14.92 9.14 1.15
CA THR A 230 14.21 8.13 1.98
C THR A 230 14.15 8.56 3.45
N LEU A 231 15.23 9.08 4.01
CA LEU A 231 15.24 9.56 5.40
C LEU A 231 14.31 10.76 5.58
N ASP A 232 14.33 11.72 4.67
CA ASP A 232 13.48 12.92 4.69
C ASP A 232 12.00 12.56 4.61
N GLU A 233 11.64 11.68 3.65
CA GLU A 233 10.27 11.20 3.48
C GLU A 233 9.75 10.45 4.72
N MET A 234 10.55 9.55 5.30
CA MET A 234 10.17 8.81 6.51
C MET A 234 10.01 9.72 7.73
N LEU A 235 10.92 10.68 7.92
CA LEU A 235 10.84 11.65 9.00
C LEU A 235 9.62 12.56 8.85
N LYS A 236 9.43 13.15 7.68
CA LYS A 236 8.29 14.05 7.42
C LYS A 236 6.95 13.36 7.54
N PHE A 237 6.84 12.15 6.96
CA PHE A 237 5.64 11.33 7.09
C PHE A 237 5.29 11.09 8.56
N LYS A 238 6.26 10.58 9.33
CA LYS A 238 6.05 10.25 10.74
C LYS A 238 5.75 11.50 11.59
N HIS A 239 6.46 12.59 11.34
CA HIS A 239 6.23 13.85 12.03
C HIS A 239 4.84 14.42 11.73
N LYS A 240 4.42 14.48 10.45
CA LYS A 240 3.10 15.01 10.07
C LYS A 240 1.96 14.24 10.74
N ILE A 241 1.99 12.91 10.71
CA ILE A 241 0.91 12.10 11.30
C ILE A 241 0.85 12.26 12.83
N LEU A 242 2.01 12.28 13.50
CA LEU A 242 2.09 12.49 14.95
C LEU A 242 1.66 13.91 15.33
N THR A 243 2.02 14.92 14.53
CA THR A 243 1.58 16.31 14.75
C THR A 243 0.06 16.42 14.65
N TYR A 244 -0.56 15.77 13.64
CA TYR A 244 -2.00 15.72 13.51
C TYR A 244 -2.67 15.10 14.75
N GLU A 245 -2.21 13.92 15.18
CA GLU A 245 -2.76 13.22 16.34
C GLU A 245 -2.47 13.95 17.69
N SER A 246 -1.64 14.97 17.69
CA SER A 246 -1.35 15.83 18.85
C SER A 246 -2.14 17.14 18.88
N MET A 247 -3.07 17.38 17.96
CA MET A 247 -3.92 18.56 17.95
C MET A 247 -5.05 18.43 18.98
N GLU A 248 -5.37 19.51 19.70
CA GLU A 248 -6.34 19.49 20.79
C GLU A 248 -7.75 19.02 20.40
N ASP A 249 -8.16 19.27 19.15
CA ASP A 249 -9.48 18.89 18.63
C ASP A 249 -9.50 17.49 17.98
N THR A 250 -8.39 16.77 17.99
CA THR A 250 -8.29 15.46 17.34
C THR A 250 -8.65 14.35 18.32
N VAL A 251 -9.58 13.50 17.89
CA VAL A 251 -9.93 12.26 18.56
C VAL A 251 -9.43 11.11 17.70
N PHE A 252 -8.48 10.33 18.21
CA PHE A 252 -7.94 9.19 17.49
C PHE A 252 -9.03 8.16 17.19
N SER A 253 -9.17 7.82 15.92
CA SER A 253 -9.96 6.68 15.47
C SER A 253 -9.24 5.99 14.29
N VAL A 254 -9.45 4.69 14.15
CA VAL A 254 -8.82 3.93 13.05
C VAL A 254 -9.20 4.47 11.67
N PRO A 255 -10.49 4.79 11.39
CA PRO A 255 -10.85 5.37 10.09
C PRO A 255 -10.20 6.72 9.83
N ASP A 256 -10.13 7.61 10.83
CA ASP A 256 -9.52 8.92 10.67
C ASP A 256 -8.01 8.82 10.46
N TYR A 257 -7.33 8.01 11.28
CA TYR A 257 -5.90 7.71 11.07
C TYR A 257 -5.61 7.22 9.65
N MET A 258 -6.39 6.28 9.14
CA MET A 258 -6.19 5.73 7.78
C MET A 258 -6.43 6.80 6.71
N ASN A 259 -7.41 7.67 6.88
CA ASN A 259 -7.69 8.78 5.99
C ASN A 259 -6.52 9.80 6.00
N VAL A 260 -6.07 10.21 7.18
CA VAL A 260 -4.93 11.13 7.34
C VAL A 260 -3.66 10.55 6.73
N LYS A 261 -3.37 9.28 7.01
CA LYS A 261 -2.25 8.55 6.42
C LYS A 261 -2.29 8.57 4.89
N ALA A 262 -3.45 8.30 4.30
CA ALA A 262 -3.64 8.33 2.85
C ALA A 262 -3.41 9.75 2.30
N ARG A 263 -3.95 10.79 2.94
CA ARG A 263 -3.78 12.19 2.51
C ARG A 263 -2.31 12.64 2.57
N ILE A 264 -1.57 12.25 3.61
CA ILE A 264 -0.13 12.55 3.73
C ILE A 264 0.64 11.86 2.59
N LEU A 265 0.36 10.58 2.30
CA LEU A 265 1.01 9.82 1.23
C LEU A 265 0.71 10.38 -0.16
N LEU A 266 -0.51 10.87 -0.39
CA LEU A 266 -0.91 11.50 -1.65
C LEU A 266 -0.46 12.97 -1.78
N GLY A 267 0.15 13.54 -0.73
CA GLY A 267 0.58 14.94 -0.73
C GLY A 267 -0.58 15.94 -0.75
N THR A 268 -1.76 15.55 -0.27
CA THR A 268 -2.97 16.40 -0.20
C THR A 268 -3.18 17.01 1.19
N MET A 269 -2.26 16.81 2.10
CA MET A 269 -2.23 17.39 3.42
C MET A 269 -1.00 18.29 3.56
N ASP A 270 -1.21 19.59 3.74
CA ASP A 270 -0.16 20.59 3.97
C ASP A 270 0.49 20.47 5.35
#